data_0e7ce916c2c2ab96aa84b19b92e07c0a
#
_entry.id   0e7ce916c2c2ab96aa84b19b92e07c0a
#
_cell.length_a   1.000
_cell.length_b   1.000
_cell.length_c   1.000
_cell.angle_alpha   90.00
_cell.angle_beta   90.00
_cell.angle_gamma   90.00
#
_symmetry.space_group_name_H-M   'P 1'
#
loop_
_entity.id
_entity.type
_entity.pdbx_description
1 polymer ?
#
loop_
_entity_poly.entity_id
_entity_poly.type
_entity_poly.pdbx_seq_one_letter_code
_entity_poly.pdbx_strand_id
1 'polypeptide(L)'
;AIVGGVVPREYIPAVDAGLQEAMKNGVLAGYPLIDVKAKLYDGSYHEVDSSEAAFKVAASLALKNAASKAGAVVLEPIMKVQVITPEEYLGDVMGSITARRGTMEGMEDRAGAKVINSFVPLSEMFGYATTLRSSTQGRGTFTMVFDHYAPTPKSIQEEIIKSRGGNA
;
A
#
# COMPACT_ATOMS: atom_id res chain seq x y z
N ALA A 1 1.09 -27.40 -2.45
CA ALA A 1 0.81 -28.82 -2.18
C ALA A 1 -0.68 -29.04 -2.37
N ILE A 2 -1.05 -29.97 -3.27
CA ILE A 2 -2.44 -30.35 -3.50
C ILE A 2 -2.74 -31.48 -2.50
N VAL A 3 -3.76 -31.29 -1.69
CA VAL A 3 -4.21 -32.30 -0.75
C VAL A 3 -5.63 -32.70 -1.16
N GLY A 4 -5.87 -33.99 -1.45
CA GLY A 4 -7.19 -34.53 -1.57
C GLY A 4 -7.70 -34.87 -2.99
N GLY A 5 -7.09 -34.42 -4.08
CA GLY A 5 -7.43 -34.84 -5.45
C GLY A 5 -8.84 -34.51 -5.96
N VAL A 6 -9.59 -33.64 -5.28
CA VAL A 6 -10.98 -33.29 -5.64
C VAL A 6 -11.00 -32.37 -6.88
N VAL A 7 -9.97 -31.56 -7.08
CA VAL A 7 -9.80 -30.77 -8.30
C VAL A 7 -8.90 -31.52 -9.27
N PRO A 8 -9.36 -31.85 -10.49
CA PRO A 8 -8.52 -32.50 -11.49
C PRO A 8 -7.28 -31.67 -11.80
N ARG A 9 -6.15 -32.38 -12.00
CA ARG A 9 -4.83 -31.69 -12.18
C ARG A 9 -4.81 -30.77 -13.39
N GLU A 10 -5.55 -31.07 -14.42
CA GLU A 10 -5.67 -30.29 -15.66
C GLU A 10 -6.23 -28.88 -15.43
N TYR A 11 -7.04 -28.64 -14.38
CA TYR A 11 -7.62 -27.34 -14.05
C TYR A 11 -6.80 -26.51 -13.08
N ILE A 12 -5.71 -27.04 -12.53
CA ILE A 12 -4.84 -26.29 -11.60
C ILE A 12 -4.22 -25.04 -12.25
N PRO A 13 -3.74 -25.09 -13.52
CA PRO A 13 -3.27 -23.88 -14.19
C PRO A 13 -4.36 -22.81 -14.34
N ALA A 14 -5.60 -23.19 -14.56
CA ALA A 14 -6.74 -22.29 -14.63
C ALA A 14 -7.03 -21.63 -13.26
N VAL A 15 -6.94 -22.38 -12.18
CA VAL A 15 -7.05 -21.85 -10.81
C VAL A 15 -5.94 -20.83 -10.54
N ASP A 16 -4.69 -21.16 -10.87
CA ASP A 16 -3.55 -20.24 -10.70
C ASP A 16 -3.75 -18.96 -11.52
N ALA A 17 -4.15 -19.07 -12.77
CA ALA A 17 -4.44 -17.91 -13.62
C ALA A 17 -5.54 -17.01 -13.03
N GLY A 18 -6.60 -17.60 -12.49
CA GLY A 18 -7.68 -16.86 -11.81
C GLY A 18 -7.21 -16.13 -10.55
N LEU A 19 -6.37 -16.77 -9.75
CA LEU A 19 -5.76 -16.17 -8.57
C LEU A 19 -4.85 -14.99 -8.97
N GLN A 20 -3.97 -15.17 -9.95
CA GLN A 20 -3.05 -14.14 -10.44
C GLN A 20 -3.79 -12.93 -10.99
N GLU A 21 -4.86 -13.14 -11.76
CA GLU A 21 -5.68 -12.06 -12.28
C GLU A 21 -6.39 -11.29 -11.16
N ALA A 22 -6.96 -11.98 -10.18
CA ALA A 22 -7.61 -11.37 -9.03
C ALA A 22 -6.61 -10.57 -8.16
N MET A 23 -5.38 -11.08 -8.00
CA MET A 23 -4.32 -10.37 -7.28
C MET A 23 -3.91 -9.08 -7.99
N LYS A 24 -3.82 -9.08 -9.33
CA LYS A 24 -3.49 -7.88 -10.11
C LYS A 24 -4.57 -6.80 -10.01
N ASN A 25 -5.84 -7.21 -10.01
CA ASN A 25 -6.99 -6.30 -9.95
C ASN A 25 -7.31 -5.84 -8.54
N GLY A 26 -6.78 -6.53 -7.53
CA GLY A 26 -7.04 -6.25 -6.11
C GLY A 26 -8.47 -6.52 -5.67
N VAL A 27 -8.73 -6.33 -4.38
CA VAL A 27 -10.03 -6.67 -3.75
C VAL A 27 -10.73 -5.48 -3.10
N LEU A 28 -10.04 -4.37 -2.87
CA LEU A 28 -10.58 -3.18 -2.21
C LEU A 28 -10.75 -1.99 -3.17
N ALA A 29 -9.64 -1.49 -3.72
CA ALA A 29 -9.60 -0.24 -4.48
C ALA A 29 -8.93 -0.38 -5.86
N GLY A 30 -8.83 -1.59 -6.39
CA GLY A 30 -8.20 -1.87 -7.68
C GLY A 30 -6.67 -1.79 -7.67
N TYR A 31 -6.04 -1.71 -6.50
CA TYR A 31 -4.60 -1.85 -6.35
C TYR A 31 -4.20 -3.32 -6.28
N PRO A 32 -3.05 -3.72 -6.85
CA PRO A 32 -2.58 -5.08 -6.75
C PRO A 32 -2.49 -5.56 -5.30
N LEU A 33 -2.89 -6.81 -5.07
CA LEU A 33 -2.75 -7.47 -3.78
C LEU A 33 -1.32 -8.01 -3.67
N ILE A 34 -0.61 -7.70 -2.58
CA ILE A 34 0.75 -8.14 -2.31
C ILE A 34 0.82 -8.88 -0.96
N ASP A 35 1.94 -9.55 -0.71
CA ASP A 35 2.20 -10.30 0.53
C ASP A 35 1.15 -11.39 0.82
N VAL A 36 0.69 -12.07 -0.24
CA VAL A 36 -0.33 -13.12 -0.17
C VAL A 36 0.27 -14.46 -0.54
N LYS A 37 -0.03 -15.47 0.26
CA LYS A 37 0.20 -16.87 -0.04
C LYS A 37 -1.14 -17.60 -0.18
N ALA A 38 -1.47 -17.98 -1.40
CA ALA A 38 -2.67 -18.77 -1.68
C ALA A 38 -2.34 -20.27 -1.64
N LYS A 39 -3.25 -21.05 -1.07
CA LYS A 39 -3.18 -22.52 -1.03
C LYS A 39 -4.50 -23.08 -1.49
N LEU A 40 -4.47 -23.82 -2.60
CA LEU A 40 -5.62 -24.64 -3.03
C LEU A 40 -5.62 -25.93 -2.19
N TYR A 41 -6.66 -26.14 -1.39
CA TYR A 41 -6.78 -27.32 -0.54
C TYR A 41 -8.06 -28.12 -0.78
N ASP A 42 -9.07 -27.52 -1.41
CA ASP A 42 -10.35 -28.16 -1.68
C ASP A 42 -11.05 -27.52 -2.89
N GLY A 43 -12.05 -28.23 -3.44
CA GLY A 43 -12.88 -27.78 -4.55
C GLY A 43 -13.90 -28.83 -4.92
N SER A 44 -14.80 -28.54 -5.85
CA SER A 44 -15.74 -29.50 -6.44
C SER A 44 -15.58 -29.56 -7.95
N TYR A 45 -15.85 -30.71 -8.51
CA TYR A 45 -15.81 -30.99 -9.94
C TYR A 45 -17.09 -31.66 -10.38
N HIS A 46 -17.64 -31.20 -11.49
CA HIS A 46 -18.81 -31.76 -12.14
C HIS A 46 -18.56 -31.86 -13.64
N GLU A 47 -18.75 -33.04 -14.24
CA GLU A 47 -18.44 -33.29 -15.67
C GLU A 47 -19.14 -32.32 -16.64
N VAL A 48 -20.32 -31.84 -16.30
CA VAL A 48 -21.14 -30.99 -17.17
C VAL A 48 -20.82 -29.48 -16.99
N ASP A 49 -20.51 -29.07 -15.77
CA ASP A 49 -20.40 -27.63 -15.40
C ASP A 49 -18.96 -27.18 -15.19
N SER A 50 -18.00 -28.10 -15.22
CA SER A 50 -16.59 -27.77 -15.00
C SER A 50 -15.86 -27.49 -16.32
N SER A 51 -15.11 -26.41 -16.35
CA SER A 51 -14.26 -25.97 -17.45
C SER A 51 -13.09 -25.15 -16.93
N GLU A 52 -12.09 -24.91 -17.75
CA GLU A 52 -10.99 -23.96 -17.40
C GLU A 52 -11.53 -22.58 -17.03
N ALA A 53 -12.47 -22.06 -17.79
CA ALA A 53 -13.10 -20.76 -17.52
C ALA A 53 -13.85 -20.77 -16.18
N ALA A 54 -14.58 -21.83 -15.87
CA ALA A 54 -15.31 -21.97 -14.60
C ALA A 54 -14.35 -21.99 -13.40
N PHE A 55 -13.27 -22.77 -13.49
CA PHE A 55 -12.24 -22.82 -12.43
C PHE A 55 -11.48 -21.49 -12.27
N LYS A 56 -11.21 -20.79 -13.36
CA LYS A 56 -10.60 -19.46 -13.33
C LYS A 56 -11.48 -18.45 -12.59
N VAL A 57 -12.77 -18.40 -12.91
CA VAL A 57 -13.75 -17.52 -12.24
C VAL A 57 -13.93 -17.93 -10.78
N ALA A 58 -14.08 -19.22 -10.49
CA ALA A 58 -14.21 -19.70 -9.12
C ALA A 58 -13.01 -19.33 -8.25
N ALA A 59 -11.80 -19.47 -8.77
CA ALA A 59 -10.56 -19.09 -8.07
C ALA A 59 -10.51 -17.59 -7.80
N SER A 60 -10.90 -16.75 -8.75
CA SER A 60 -10.98 -15.30 -8.59
C SER A 60 -11.97 -14.91 -7.47
N LEU A 61 -13.16 -15.49 -7.46
CA LEU A 61 -14.18 -15.25 -6.43
C LEU A 61 -13.73 -15.75 -5.06
N ALA A 62 -13.10 -16.93 -5.00
CA ALA A 62 -12.57 -17.48 -3.77
C ALA A 62 -11.49 -16.59 -3.15
N LEU A 63 -10.57 -16.05 -3.95
CA LEU A 63 -9.55 -15.12 -3.48
C LEU A 63 -10.17 -13.84 -2.94
N LYS A 64 -11.11 -13.24 -3.66
CA LYS A 64 -11.80 -12.02 -3.22
C LYS A 64 -12.51 -12.22 -1.87
N ASN A 65 -13.22 -13.32 -1.72
CA ASN A 65 -13.90 -13.67 -0.47
C ASN A 65 -12.90 -13.93 0.67
N ALA A 66 -11.84 -14.68 0.42
CA ALA A 66 -10.80 -14.96 1.41
C ALA A 66 -10.06 -13.69 1.84
N ALA A 67 -9.68 -12.84 0.91
CA ALA A 67 -8.98 -11.57 1.20
C ALA A 67 -9.85 -10.61 2.02
N SER A 68 -11.14 -10.50 1.70
CA SER A 68 -12.09 -9.72 2.48
C SER A 68 -12.20 -10.21 3.93
N LYS A 69 -12.28 -11.53 4.13
CA LYS A 69 -12.32 -12.14 5.48
C LYS A 69 -10.99 -12.05 6.22
N ALA A 70 -9.87 -12.04 5.50
CA ALA A 70 -8.53 -11.92 6.07
C ALA A 70 -8.18 -10.48 6.51
N GLY A 71 -9.04 -9.50 6.24
CA GLY A 71 -8.80 -8.12 6.64
C GLY A 71 -7.80 -7.42 5.72
N ALA A 72 -8.01 -7.50 4.40
CA ALA A 72 -7.20 -6.77 3.44
C ALA A 72 -7.21 -5.26 3.76
N VAL A 73 -6.04 -4.61 3.65
CA VAL A 73 -5.85 -3.18 3.92
C VAL A 73 -5.20 -2.51 2.72
N VAL A 74 -5.49 -1.23 2.52
CA VAL A 74 -4.77 -0.42 1.53
C VAL A 74 -3.44 -0.01 2.12
N LEU A 75 -2.36 -0.23 1.37
CA LEU A 75 -1.01 0.23 1.73
C LEU A 75 -0.71 1.56 1.04
N GLU A 76 0.02 2.42 1.73
CA GLU A 76 0.55 3.66 1.18
C GLU A 76 2.09 3.68 1.22
N PRO A 77 2.75 4.28 0.23
CA PRO A 77 4.19 4.43 0.27
C PRO A 77 4.61 5.46 1.32
N ILE A 78 5.55 5.06 2.16
CA ILE A 78 6.18 5.93 3.16
C ILE A 78 7.56 6.33 2.65
N MET A 79 7.80 7.62 2.65
CA MET A 79 9.05 8.21 2.19
C MET A 79 9.95 8.54 3.38
N LYS A 80 11.22 8.22 3.25
CA LYS A 80 12.25 8.77 4.14
C LYS A 80 12.58 10.18 3.67
N VAL A 81 12.28 11.16 4.51
CA VAL A 81 12.46 12.59 4.24
C VAL A 81 13.52 13.14 5.16
N GLN A 82 14.55 13.75 4.58
CA GLN A 82 15.57 14.47 5.31
C GLN A 82 15.43 15.95 4.99
N VAL A 83 15.26 16.78 6.00
CA VAL A 83 15.21 18.25 5.87
C VAL A 83 16.42 18.87 6.52
N ILE A 84 17.07 19.79 5.82
CA ILE A 84 18.18 20.59 6.33
C ILE A 84 17.70 22.03 6.43
N THR A 85 17.76 22.61 7.62
CA THR A 85 17.26 23.95 7.90
C THR A 85 18.13 24.66 8.94
N PRO A 86 18.24 25.99 8.90
CA PRO A 86 18.76 26.75 10.02
C PRO A 86 17.94 26.53 11.29
N GLU A 87 18.59 26.60 12.44
CA GLU A 87 17.96 26.36 13.76
C GLU A 87 16.74 27.23 14.03
N GLU A 88 16.77 28.47 13.57
CA GLU A 88 15.65 29.42 13.75
C GLU A 88 14.32 28.97 13.15
N TYR A 89 14.33 28.07 12.12
CA TYR A 89 13.14 27.54 11.47
C TYR A 89 12.80 26.10 11.90
N LEU A 90 13.53 25.56 12.85
CA LEU A 90 13.36 24.17 13.28
C LEU A 90 11.92 23.87 13.71
N GLY A 91 11.33 24.73 14.52
CA GLY A 91 9.95 24.56 15.01
C GLY A 91 8.91 24.52 13.88
N ASP A 92 9.04 25.41 12.90
CA ASP A 92 8.13 25.49 11.76
C ASP A 92 8.25 24.23 10.85
N VAL A 93 9.49 23.77 10.64
CA VAL A 93 9.74 22.56 9.85
C VAL A 93 9.18 21.32 10.56
N MET A 94 9.42 21.17 11.86
CA MET A 94 8.87 20.06 12.64
C MET A 94 7.35 20.07 12.64
N GLY A 95 6.74 21.24 12.82
CA GLY A 95 5.29 21.44 12.73
C GLY A 95 4.74 21.05 11.37
N SER A 96 5.41 21.43 10.29
CA SER A 96 4.99 21.10 8.92
C SER A 96 5.06 19.60 8.60
N ILE A 97 6.08 18.90 9.11
CA ILE A 97 6.22 17.45 8.97
C ILE A 97 5.11 16.73 9.76
N THR A 98 4.87 17.14 11.00
CA THR A 98 3.82 16.57 11.85
C THR A 98 2.43 16.77 11.25
N ALA A 99 2.13 17.95 10.70
CA ALA A 99 0.88 18.23 10.02
C ALA A 99 0.64 17.35 8.78
N ARG A 100 1.71 16.78 8.21
CA ARG A 100 1.69 15.87 7.06
C ARG A 100 1.74 14.38 7.46
N ARG A 101 1.28 14.05 8.65
CA ARG A 101 1.33 12.69 9.22
C ARG A 101 2.75 12.11 9.30
N GLY A 102 3.75 12.98 9.34
CA GLY A 102 5.14 12.58 9.45
C GLY A 102 5.51 12.12 10.85
N THR A 103 6.37 11.12 10.93
CA THR A 103 6.97 10.61 12.17
C THR A 103 8.44 10.97 12.19
N MET A 104 8.88 11.66 13.24
CA MET A 104 10.29 11.98 13.43
C MET A 104 11.08 10.74 13.78
N GLU A 105 12.19 10.51 13.08
CA GLU A 105 13.15 9.45 13.35
C GLU A 105 14.31 9.95 14.21
N GLY A 106 14.80 11.14 13.90
CA GLY A 106 15.92 11.74 14.62
C GLY A 106 16.29 13.12 14.11
N MET A 107 17.18 13.76 14.84
CA MET A 107 17.71 15.07 14.50
C MET A 107 19.22 15.12 14.75
N GLU A 108 19.95 15.76 13.86
CA GLU A 108 21.40 15.91 13.94
C GLU A 108 21.81 17.36 13.71
N ASP A 109 22.91 17.76 14.32
CA ASP A 109 23.58 19.03 14.03
C ASP A 109 24.64 18.83 12.95
N ARG A 110 24.59 19.67 11.91
CA ARG A 110 25.57 19.64 10.83
C ARG A 110 26.00 21.05 10.43
N ALA A 111 27.21 21.42 10.77
CA ALA A 111 27.83 22.69 10.33
C ALA A 111 26.92 23.93 10.50
N GLY A 112 26.25 24.04 11.64
CA GLY A 112 25.38 25.19 11.96
C GLY A 112 23.96 25.09 11.40
N ALA A 113 23.59 23.96 10.82
CA ALA A 113 22.23 23.63 10.40
C ALA A 113 21.69 22.42 11.17
N LYS A 114 20.38 22.32 11.27
CA LYS A 114 19.66 21.15 11.80
C LYS A 114 19.26 20.23 10.66
N VAL A 115 19.56 18.95 10.82
CA VAL A 115 19.16 17.89 9.90
C VAL A 115 18.06 17.07 10.58
N ILE A 116 16.88 17.07 10.01
CA ILE A 116 15.71 16.38 10.53
C ILE A 116 15.47 15.16 9.65
N ASN A 117 15.48 13.96 10.25
CA ASN A 117 15.12 12.72 9.58
C ASN A 117 13.71 12.30 10.00
N SER A 118 12.88 11.98 9.03
CA SER A 118 11.47 11.64 9.26
C SER A 118 10.94 10.66 8.23
N PHE A 119 9.83 9.99 8.56
CA PHE A 119 9.02 9.21 7.64
C PHE A 119 7.71 9.94 7.37
N VAL A 120 7.39 10.17 6.10
CA VAL A 120 6.18 10.89 5.70
C VAL A 120 5.50 10.14 4.56
N PRO A 121 4.17 9.94 4.60
CA PRO A 121 3.45 9.35 3.47
C PRO A 121 3.62 10.18 2.20
N LEU A 122 3.86 9.52 1.07
CA LEU A 122 4.06 10.22 -0.22
C LEU A 122 2.88 11.13 -0.57
N SER A 123 1.66 10.72 -0.28
CA SER A 123 0.45 11.52 -0.54
C SER A 123 0.44 12.88 0.15
N GLU A 124 1.15 13.01 1.27
CA GLU A 124 1.27 14.25 2.05
C GLU A 124 2.42 15.15 1.59
N MET A 125 3.30 14.65 0.72
CA MET A 125 4.50 15.38 0.28
C MET A 125 4.25 16.31 -0.90
N PHE A 126 3.09 16.23 -1.55
CA PHE A 126 2.75 17.16 -2.62
C PHE A 126 2.71 18.60 -2.12
N GLY A 127 3.39 19.50 -2.82
CA GLY A 127 3.52 20.91 -2.43
C GLY A 127 4.47 21.20 -1.27
N TYR A 128 5.15 20.20 -0.71
CA TYR A 128 6.05 20.40 0.42
C TYR A 128 7.21 21.35 0.11
N ALA A 129 7.76 21.31 -1.10
CA ALA A 129 8.83 22.22 -1.52
C ALA A 129 8.44 23.69 -1.35
N THR A 130 7.21 24.05 -1.71
CA THR A 130 6.68 25.41 -1.55
C THR A 130 6.48 25.76 -0.09
N THR A 131 5.93 24.85 0.69
CA THR A 131 5.76 25.03 2.15
C THR A 131 7.10 25.25 2.83
N LEU A 132 8.10 24.42 2.53
CA LEU A 132 9.43 24.52 3.12
C LEU A 132 10.11 25.86 2.77
N ARG A 133 10.05 26.27 1.51
CA ARG A 133 10.60 27.56 1.07
C ARG A 133 9.95 28.73 1.79
N SER A 134 8.63 28.72 1.90
CA SER A 134 7.89 29.80 2.57
C SER A 134 8.23 29.87 4.06
N SER A 135 8.27 28.72 4.76
CA SER A 135 8.52 28.67 6.20
C SER A 135 9.99 28.90 6.58
N THR A 136 10.93 28.77 5.65
CA THR A 136 12.38 28.91 5.89
C THR A 136 13.01 30.06 5.12
N GLN A 137 12.21 30.93 4.53
CA GLN A 137 12.70 32.04 3.67
C GLN A 137 13.66 31.54 2.56
N GLY A 138 13.38 30.39 1.99
CA GLY A 138 14.18 29.78 0.94
C GLY A 138 15.45 29.07 1.41
N ARG A 139 15.73 29.03 2.72
CA ARG A 139 16.98 28.48 3.28
C ARG A 139 16.91 26.99 3.61
N GLY A 140 15.71 26.40 3.69
CA GLY A 140 15.53 24.98 3.91
C GLY A 140 15.60 24.18 2.61
N THR A 141 16.20 23.01 2.70
CA THR A 141 16.25 22.02 1.61
C THR A 141 15.78 20.66 2.11
N PHE A 142 15.25 19.82 1.22
CA PHE A 142 14.92 18.45 1.60
C PHE A 142 15.25 17.45 0.49
N THR A 143 15.45 16.22 0.91
CA THR A 143 15.54 15.06 0.04
C THR A 143 14.48 14.04 0.45
N MET A 144 13.99 13.28 -0.51
CA MET A 144 12.95 12.29 -0.29
C MET A 144 13.27 11.04 -1.09
N VAL A 145 13.26 9.89 -0.42
CA VAL A 145 13.44 8.56 -1.05
C VAL A 145 12.36 7.61 -0.52
N PHE A 146 11.94 6.66 -1.36
CA PHE A 146 11.03 5.60 -0.92
C PHE A 146 11.70 4.74 0.16
N ASP A 147 10.98 4.41 1.21
CA ASP A 147 11.46 3.54 2.27
C ASP A 147 10.65 2.23 2.34
N HIS A 148 9.36 2.30 2.62
CA HIS A 148 8.51 1.13 2.78
C HIS A 148 7.04 1.44 2.51
N TYR A 149 6.22 0.38 2.44
CA TYR A 149 4.76 0.49 2.48
C TYR A 149 4.24 0.29 3.90
N ALA A 150 3.22 1.03 4.27
CA ALA A 150 2.54 0.90 5.55
C ALA A 150 1.01 0.94 5.37
N PRO A 151 0.24 0.31 6.28
CA PRO A 151 -1.21 0.40 6.25
C PRO A 151 -1.69 1.85 6.34
N THR A 152 -2.61 2.21 5.44
CA THR A 152 -3.25 3.51 5.45
C THR A 152 -4.25 3.62 6.61
N PRO A 153 -4.35 4.76 7.32
CA PRO A 153 -5.38 4.99 8.32
C PRO A 153 -6.79 4.73 7.78
N LYS A 154 -7.68 4.19 8.62
CA LYS A 154 -9.03 3.78 8.18
C LYS A 154 -9.81 4.87 7.45
N SER A 155 -9.79 6.10 7.96
CA SER A 155 -10.50 7.23 7.33
C SER A 155 -10.01 7.51 5.90
N ILE A 156 -8.70 7.48 5.70
CA ILE A 156 -8.08 7.69 4.38
C ILE A 156 -8.33 6.47 3.48
N GLN A 157 -8.27 5.26 4.03
CA GLN A 157 -8.61 4.05 3.30
C GLN A 157 -10.02 4.07 2.75
N GLU A 158 -11.00 4.49 3.56
CA GLU A 158 -12.41 4.62 3.15
C GLU A 158 -12.58 5.65 2.02
N GLU A 159 -11.88 6.78 2.09
CA GLU A 159 -11.87 7.78 1.02
C GLU A 159 -11.30 7.22 -0.30
N ILE A 160 -10.19 6.49 -0.22
CA ILE A 160 -9.55 5.86 -1.37
C ILE A 160 -10.51 4.84 -2.00
N ILE A 161 -11.14 3.97 -1.20
CA ILE A 161 -12.06 2.95 -1.68
C ILE A 161 -13.25 3.61 -2.38
N LYS A 162 -13.87 4.62 -1.75
CA LYS A 162 -14.99 5.38 -2.34
C LYS A 162 -14.62 6.08 -3.64
N SER A 163 -13.46 6.73 -3.69
CA SER A 163 -13.01 7.47 -4.89
C SER A 163 -12.75 6.56 -6.08
N ARG A 164 -12.47 5.29 -5.85
CA ARG A 164 -12.22 4.29 -6.88
C ARG A 164 -13.41 3.38 -7.20
N GLY A 165 -14.59 3.69 -6.66
CA GLY A 165 -15.82 2.93 -6.91
C GLY A 165 -15.87 1.57 -6.21
N GLY A 166 -15.06 1.37 -5.20
CA GLY A 166 -15.13 0.19 -4.32
C GLY A 166 -16.27 0.33 -3.32
N ASN A 167 -16.92 -0.78 -2.98
CA ASN A 167 -17.80 -0.85 -1.83
C ASN A 167 -16.92 -1.04 -0.58
N ALA A 168 -17.09 -0.16 0.39
CA ALA A 168 -16.46 -0.26 1.70
C ALA A 168 -17.06 -1.41 2.52
#